data_6dbfd74b8af4ed370e408ee0f3b09854
#
_entry.id   6dbfd74b8af4ed370e408ee0f3b09854
#
_cell.length_a   1.000
_cell.length_b   1.000
_cell.length_c   1.000
_cell.angle_alpha   90.00
_cell.angle_beta   90.00
_cell.angle_gamma   90.00
#
_symmetry.space_group_name_H-M   'P 1'
#
loop_
_entity.id
_entity.type
_entity.pdbx_description
1 polymer ?
#
loop_
_entity_poly.entity_id
_entity_poly.type
_entity_poly.pdbx_seq_one_letter_code
_entity_poly.pdbx_strand_id
1 'polypeptide(L)'
;LSDAQANAMAFDWSTYQPPRPQQLGVHKVCPSLEKLSSYIDWTPFFMTWELAGRYPAILEDEVVGEAATQLFADAQERLQWLIDDGRLDAKGVYGFWPANRSGTDDIEVFVDDSRSNRLCTLHHLRQQAPKPDDLSPNYCLADFIAPEGSEDYICLLYTSPSPRDLLK
;
A
#
# COMPACT_ATOMS: atom_id res chain seq x y z
N LEU A 1 -24.89 -1.63 7.73
CA LEU A 1 -24.37 -1.12 6.47
C LEU A 1 -24.79 0.33 6.26
N SER A 2 -26.10 0.64 6.42
CA SER A 2 -26.64 2.01 6.28
C SER A 2 -25.92 3.04 7.15
N ASP A 3 -25.66 2.70 8.41
CA ASP A 3 -25.04 3.63 9.38
C ASP A 3 -23.58 3.88 9.02
N ALA A 4 -22.86 2.84 8.59
CA ALA A 4 -21.48 2.97 8.13
C ALA A 4 -21.37 3.80 6.84
N GLN A 5 -22.35 3.70 5.95
CA GLN A 5 -22.41 4.53 4.73
C GLN A 5 -22.77 5.99 5.05
N ALA A 6 -23.66 6.22 6.01
CA ALA A 6 -24.01 7.56 6.47
C ALA A 6 -22.81 8.28 7.13
N ASN A 7 -21.90 7.50 7.75
CA ASN A 7 -20.66 7.98 8.37
C ASN A 7 -19.44 7.79 7.46
N ALA A 8 -19.60 7.80 6.14
CA ALA A 8 -18.52 7.70 5.18
C ALA A 8 -17.63 8.96 5.19
N MET A 9 -16.34 8.78 4.88
CA MET A 9 -15.45 9.90 4.66
C MET A 9 -15.90 10.71 3.43
N ALA A 10 -16.04 12.02 3.60
CA ALA A 10 -16.37 12.93 2.51
C ALA A 10 -15.20 13.89 2.24
N PHE A 11 -14.77 13.96 0.98
CA PHE A 11 -13.81 14.94 0.50
C PHE A 11 -14.50 15.98 -0.36
N ASP A 12 -14.04 17.22 -0.28
CA ASP A 12 -14.42 18.27 -1.22
C ASP A 12 -13.56 18.18 -2.48
N TRP A 13 -14.03 17.44 -3.44
CA TRP A 13 -13.37 17.25 -4.74
C TRP A 13 -13.39 18.50 -5.63
N SER A 14 -14.18 19.52 -5.28
CA SER A 14 -14.23 20.79 -6.05
C SER A 14 -12.95 21.61 -5.92
N THR A 15 -12.21 21.42 -4.84
CA THR A 15 -10.98 22.16 -4.53
C THR A 15 -9.70 21.39 -4.84
N TYR A 16 -9.82 20.10 -5.20
CA TYR A 16 -8.68 19.23 -5.46
C TYR A 16 -8.74 18.62 -6.85
N GLN A 17 -7.68 18.78 -7.61
CA GLN A 17 -7.50 18.11 -8.90
C GLN A 17 -6.43 17.03 -8.75
N PRO A 18 -6.81 15.74 -8.89
CA PRO A 18 -5.86 14.65 -8.84
C PRO A 18 -4.77 14.77 -9.91
N PRO A 19 -3.50 14.47 -9.58
CA PRO A 19 -2.42 14.54 -10.57
C PRO A 19 -2.56 13.44 -11.61
N ARG A 20 -2.44 13.80 -12.88
CA ARG A 20 -2.44 12.81 -13.97
C ARG A 20 -1.10 12.06 -14.00
N PRO A 21 -1.10 10.71 -14.00
CA PRO A 21 0.11 9.92 -14.18
C PRO A 21 0.82 10.23 -15.52
N GLN A 22 2.14 10.24 -15.51
CA GLN A 22 2.92 10.48 -16.74
C GLN A 22 2.71 9.38 -17.78
N GLN A 23 2.49 8.16 -17.34
CA GLN A 23 2.27 6.99 -18.21
C GLN A 23 1.14 6.15 -17.65
N LEU A 24 0.17 5.82 -18.49
CA LEU A 24 -0.91 4.89 -18.17
C LEU A 24 -0.54 3.46 -18.59
N GLY A 25 -1.33 2.50 -18.09
CA GLY A 25 -1.15 1.08 -18.39
C GLY A 25 -0.15 0.38 -17.49
N VAL A 26 0.29 -0.79 -17.91
CA VAL A 26 1.09 -1.73 -17.11
C VAL A 26 2.59 -1.52 -17.35
N HIS A 27 3.35 -1.44 -16.28
CA HIS A 27 4.81 -1.27 -16.28
C HIS A 27 5.47 -2.37 -15.45
N LYS A 28 6.56 -2.93 -15.98
CA LYS A 28 7.42 -3.89 -15.25
C LYS A 28 8.63 -3.15 -14.70
N VAL A 29 8.99 -3.50 -13.47
CA VAL A 29 10.19 -2.96 -12.80
C VAL A 29 11.04 -4.09 -12.25
N CYS A 30 12.36 -3.90 -12.35
CA CYS A 30 13.36 -4.79 -11.78
C CYS A 30 14.36 -3.92 -11.00
N PRO A 31 13.99 -3.43 -9.82
CA PRO A 31 14.90 -2.61 -9.01
C PRO A 31 16.05 -3.46 -8.48
N SER A 32 17.22 -2.85 -8.30
CA SER A 32 18.33 -3.54 -7.63
C SER A 32 18.01 -3.79 -6.16
N LEU A 33 18.62 -4.85 -5.60
CA LEU A 33 18.43 -5.18 -4.19
C LEU A 33 19.01 -4.10 -3.29
N GLU A 34 20.13 -3.44 -3.68
CA GLU A 34 20.71 -2.31 -2.94
C GLU A 34 19.70 -1.16 -2.83
N LYS A 35 18.99 -0.86 -3.93
CA LYS A 35 17.96 0.18 -3.89
C LYS A 35 16.80 -0.20 -2.99
N LEU A 36 16.36 -1.46 -3.04
CA LEU A 36 15.25 -1.94 -2.19
C LEU A 36 15.64 -1.97 -0.72
N SER A 37 16.88 -2.34 -0.39
CA SER A 37 17.35 -2.41 0.99
C SER A 37 17.22 -1.07 1.72
N SER A 38 17.37 0.04 1.02
CA SER A 38 17.20 1.38 1.59
C SER A 38 15.77 1.76 1.96
N TYR A 39 14.77 0.96 1.53
CA TYR A 39 13.35 1.17 1.81
C TYR A 39 12.76 0.16 2.79
N ILE A 40 13.58 -0.68 3.41
CA ILE A 40 13.10 -1.68 4.37
C ILE A 40 12.59 -0.97 5.63
N ASP A 41 11.32 -1.23 5.99
CA ASP A 41 10.81 -0.93 7.32
C ASP A 41 11.26 -2.03 8.30
N TRP A 42 12.15 -1.68 9.20
CA TRP A 42 12.75 -2.62 10.14
C TRP A 42 11.84 -2.92 11.35
N THR A 43 10.83 -2.10 11.62
CA THR A 43 9.91 -2.33 12.74
C THR A 43 9.21 -3.69 12.67
N PRO A 44 8.60 -4.10 11.53
CA PRO A 44 8.00 -5.43 11.41
C PRO A 44 9.02 -6.58 11.55
N PHE A 45 10.28 -6.35 11.16
CA PHE A 45 11.35 -7.34 11.35
C PHE A 45 11.56 -7.63 12.84
N PHE A 46 11.76 -6.61 13.69
CA PHE A 46 11.91 -6.79 15.13
C PHE A 46 10.69 -7.44 15.76
N MET A 47 9.48 -7.04 15.35
CA MET A 47 8.23 -7.66 15.84
C MET A 47 8.17 -9.16 15.52
N THR A 48 8.67 -9.60 14.37
CA THR A 48 8.70 -11.02 13.97
C THR A 48 9.64 -11.83 14.87
N TRP A 49 10.68 -11.21 15.41
CA TRP A 49 11.60 -11.80 16.39
C TRP A 49 11.19 -11.55 17.84
N GLU A 50 9.93 -11.16 18.07
CA GLU A 50 9.34 -10.95 19.40
C GLU A 50 10.02 -9.82 20.21
N LEU A 51 10.71 -8.91 19.56
CA LEU A 51 11.29 -7.73 20.18
C LEU A 51 10.31 -6.57 20.09
N ALA A 52 9.85 -6.08 21.24
CA ALA A 52 8.89 -4.99 21.33
C ALA A 52 9.59 -3.63 21.22
N GLY A 53 9.24 -2.85 20.20
CA GLY A 53 9.78 -1.50 20.00
C GLY A 53 9.70 -1.08 18.54
N ARG A 54 9.97 0.20 18.27
CA ARG A 54 10.00 0.76 16.92
C ARG A 54 11.43 1.11 16.53
N TYR A 55 11.81 0.74 15.33
CA TYR A 55 13.09 1.17 14.76
C TYR A 55 13.04 2.70 14.45
N PRO A 56 14.11 3.47 14.71
CA PRO A 56 15.41 3.02 15.28
C PRO A 56 15.48 2.99 16.82
N ALA A 57 14.49 3.53 17.52
CA ALA A 57 14.54 3.69 18.99
C ALA A 57 14.71 2.37 19.75
N ILE A 58 14.28 1.24 19.18
CA ILE A 58 14.45 -0.09 19.79
C ILE A 58 15.93 -0.45 20.06
N LEU A 59 16.87 0.09 19.28
CA LEU A 59 18.31 -0.18 19.44
C LEU A 59 18.89 0.45 20.72
N GLU A 60 18.21 1.45 21.27
CA GLU A 60 18.62 2.17 22.49
C GLU A 60 17.73 1.78 23.69
N ASP A 61 16.86 0.78 23.54
CA ASP A 61 15.98 0.32 24.60
C ASP A 61 16.77 -0.34 25.74
N GLU A 62 16.44 -0.01 27.00
CA GLU A 62 17.16 -0.48 28.19
C GLU A 62 17.07 -1.99 28.41
N VAL A 63 16.02 -2.64 27.87
CA VAL A 63 15.75 -4.08 28.10
C VAL A 63 16.14 -4.92 26.88
N VAL A 64 15.73 -4.50 25.70
CA VAL A 64 15.90 -5.29 24.47
C VAL A 64 16.94 -4.71 23.51
N GLY A 65 17.51 -3.54 23.79
CA GLY A 65 18.40 -2.80 22.87
C GLY A 65 19.66 -3.58 22.48
N GLU A 66 20.30 -4.29 23.41
CA GLU A 66 21.48 -5.11 23.12
C GLU A 66 21.12 -6.25 22.14
N ALA A 67 20.03 -6.98 22.42
CA ALA A 67 19.56 -8.05 21.54
C ALA A 67 19.09 -7.54 20.18
N ALA A 68 18.41 -6.39 20.16
CA ALA A 68 17.97 -5.75 18.93
C ALA A 68 19.15 -5.28 18.07
N THR A 69 20.17 -4.70 18.68
CA THR A 69 21.38 -4.26 17.98
C THR A 69 22.15 -5.43 17.36
N GLN A 70 22.32 -6.53 18.10
CA GLN A 70 22.98 -7.72 17.57
C GLN A 70 22.17 -8.33 16.42
N LEU A 71 20.85 -8.50 16.59
CA LEU A 71 19.98 -9.04 15.57
C LEU A 71 19.97 -8.16 14.30
N PHE A 72 20.00 -6.84 14.47
CA PHE A 72 20.09 -5.90 13.36
C PHE A 72 21.39 -6.03 12.60
N ALA A 73 22.53 -6.15 13.30
CA ALA A 73 23.83 -6.36 12.69
C ALA A 73 23.88 -7.65 11.87
N ASP A 74 23.38 -8.76 12.43
CA ASP A 74 23.28 -10.05 11.73
C ASP A 74 22.39 -9.96 10.49
N ALA A 75 21.27 -9.23 10.58
CA ALA A 75 20.36 -9.00 9.46
C ALA A 75 21.03 -8.18 8.34
N GLN A 76 21.79 -7.13 8.69
CA GLN A 76 22.53 -6.31 7.73
C GLN A 76 23.61 -7.13 7.01
N GLU A 77 24.36 -7.96 7.73
CA GLU A 77 25.36 -8.86 7.14
C GLU A 77 24.72 -9.84 6.15
N ARG A 78 23.58 -10.45 6.52
CA ARG A 78 22.85 -11.37 5.65
C ARG A 78 22.25 -10.66 4.44
N LEU A 79 21.74 -9.46 4.61
CA LEU A 79 21.21 -8.68 3.51
C LEU A 79 22.32 -8.32 2.50
N GLN A 80 23.48 -7.88 3.00
CA GLN A 80 24.63 -7.57 2.15
C GLN A 80 25.09 -8.83 1.39
N TRP A 81 25.18 -9.97 2.07
CA TRP A 81 25.52 -11.24 1.42
C TRP A 81 24.53 -11.60 0.31
N LEU A 82 23.22 -11.41 0.51
CA LEU A 82 22.19 -11.66 -0.52
C LEU A 82 22.35 -10.73 -1.73
N ILE A 83 22.72 -9.48 -1.49
CA ILE A 83 22.97 -8.50 -2.55
C ILE A 83 24.19 -8.92 -3.38
N ASP A 84 25.30 -9.27 -2.71
CA ASP A 84 26.56 -9.61 -3.34
C ASP A 84 26.52 -10.95 -4.10
N ASP A 85 25.73 -11.91 -3.60
CA ASP A 85 25.56 -13.22 -4.21
C ASP A 85 24.86 -13.17 -5.58
N GLY A 86 24.03 -12.16 -5.82
CA GLY A 86 23.39 -11.89 -7.13
C GLY A 86 22.42 -12.96 -7.62
N ARG A 87 22.01 -13.93 -6.77
CA ARG A 87 21.07 -14.99 -7.12
C ARG A 87 19.60 -14.60 -6.96
N LEU A 88 19.32 -13.45 -6.33
CA LEU A 88 17.97 -12.96 -6.13
C LEU A 88 17.67 -11.80 -7.07
N ASP A 89 16.58 -11.90 -7.78
CA ASP A 89 15.99 -10.82 -8.59
C ASP A 89 14.71 -10.30 -7.96
N ALA A 90 14.62 -8.98 -7.80
CA ALA A 90 13.39 -8.34 -7.44
C ALA A 90 12.61 -7.95 -8.69
N LYS A 91 11.35 -8.40 -8.78
CA LYS A 91 10.47 -8.10 -9.91
C LYS A 91 9.13 -7.58 -9.39
N GLY A 92 8.64 -6.52 -10.00
CA GLY A 92 7.35 -5.96 -9.70
C GLY A 92 6.62 -5.53 -10.97
N VAL A 93 5.31 -5.45 -10.88
CA VAL A 93 4.45 -4.89 -11.91
C VAL A 93 3.57 -3.85 -11.26
N TYR A 94 3.53 -2.67 -11.84
CA TYR A 94 2.57 -1.64 -11.43
C TYR A 94 1.83 -1.11 -12.66
N GLY A 95 0.71 -0.46 -12.40
CA GLY A 95 -0.02 0.16 -13.49
C GLY A 95 -0.87 1.31 -13.00
N PHE A 96 -1.10 2.25 -13.90
CA PHE A 96 -1.98 3.39 -13.68
C PHE A 96 -3.13 3.36 -14.67
N TRP A 97 -4.33 3.55 -14.18
CA TRP A 97 -5.53 3.62 -15.01
C TRP A 97 -6.43 4.76 -14.57
N PRO A 98 -7.14 5.39 -15.50
CA PRO A 98 -8.22 6.28 -15.15
C PRO A 98 -9.25 5.54 -14.31
N ALA A 99 -9.70 6.15 -13.23
CA ALA A 99 -10.65 5.55 -12.31
C ALA A 99 -11.59 6.60 -11.72
N ASN A 100 -12.80 6.17 -11.37
CA ASN A 100 -13.74 6.99 -10.62
C ASN A 100 -14.49 6.15 -9.59
N ARG A 101 -14.86 6.77 -8.49
CA ARG A 101 -15.76 6.15 -7.52
C ARG A 101 -17.14 6.00 -8.14
N SER A 102 -17.70 4.81 -8.04
CA SER A 102 -19.08 4.48 -8.44
C SER A 102 -19.90 4.11 -7.21
N GLY A 103 -21.02 4.78 -7.03
CA GLY A 103 -21.80 4.63 -5.81
C GLY A 103 -21.03 5.04 -4.55
N THR A 104 -21.10 4.20 -3.50
CA THR A 104 -20.48 4.50 -2.20
C THR A 104 -19.17 3.77 -1.98
N ASP A 105 -19.02 2.53 -2.49
CA ASP A 105 -17.96 1.61 -2.06
C ASP A 105 -17.19 0.99 -3.24
N ASP A 106 -17.57 1.27 -4.49
CA ASP A 106 -16.97 0.71 -5.68
C ASP A 106 -16.08 1.72 -6.42
N ILE A 107 -15.09 1.21 -7.14
CA ILE A 107 -14.23 1.98 -8.05
C ILE A 107 -14.35 1.38 -9.45
N GLU A 108 -14.77 2.18 -10.41
CA GLU A 108 -14.71 1.83 -11.82
C GLU A 108 -13.34 2.20 -12.39
N VAL A 109 -12.72 1.25 -13.07
CA VAL A 109 -11.43 1.40 -13.73
C VAL A 109 -11.67 1.38 -15.24
N PHE A 110 -11.05 2.31 -15.97
CA PHE A 110 -11.25 2.50 -17.40
C PHE A 110 -10.00 2.16 -18.21
N VAL A 111 -10.20 1.79 -19.46
CA VAL A 111 -9.11 1.43 -20.37
C VAL A 111 -8.22 2.63 -20.69
N ASP A 112 -8.82 3.81 -20.85
CA ASP A 112 -8.13 5.04 -21.23
C ASP A 112 -8.85 6.29 -20.66
N ASP A 113 -8.27 7.45 -20.89
CA ASP A 113 -8.77 8.75 -20.41
C ASP A 113 -10.16 9.13 -20.97
N SER A 114 -10.63 8.50 -22.05
CA SER A 114 -11.99 8.76 -22.57
C SER A 114 -13.07 8.28 -21.60
N ARG A 115 -12.72 7.36 -20.67
CA ARG A 115 -13.63 6.72 -19.70
C ARG A 115 -14.88 6.09 -20.34
N SER A 116 -14.84 5.85 -21.67
CA SER A 116 -15.94 5.26 -22.40
C SER A 116 -16.00 3.73 -22.25
N ASN A 117 -14.85 3.10 -22.02
CA ASN A 117 -14.70 1.66 -21.91
C ASN A 117 -14.23 1.29 -20.51
N ARG A 118 -15.14 0.73 -19.72
CA ARG A 118 -14.82 0.20 -18.39
C ARG A 118 -14.00 -1.10 -18.53
N LEU A 119 -12.84 -1.13 -17.86
CA LEU A 119 -11.98 -2.30 -17.77
C LEU A 119 -12.51 -3.29 -16.73
N CYS A 120 -12.79 -2.80 -15.52
CA CYS A 120 -13.36 -3.59 -14.42
C CYS A 120 -13.98 -2.68 -13.37
N THR A 121 -14.68 -3.30 -12.43
CA THR A 121 -15.11 -2.67 -11.18
C THR A 121 -14.37 -3.33 -10.02
N LEU A 122 -13.75 -2.54 -9.16
CA LEU A 122 -13.14 -2.99 -7.92
C LEU A 122 -14.14 -2.77 -6.78
N HIS A 123 -14.62 -3.88 -6.21
CA HIS A 123 -15.55 -3.84 -5.10
C HIS A 123 -14.78 -3.76 -3.78
N HIS A 124 -15.12 -2.78 -2.96
CA HIS A 124 -14.47 -2.55 -1.66
C HIS A 124 -15.46 -2.72 -0.52
N LEU A 125 -14.91 -3.03 0.65
CA LEU A 125 -15.68 -3.14 1.88
C LEU A 125 -15.42 -1.91 2.76
N ARG A 126 -16.50 -1.22 3.12
CA ARG A 126 -16.45 -0.14 4.09
C ARG A 126 -16.27 -0.71 5.50
N GLN A 127 -15.50 -0.03 6.34
CA GLN A 127 -15.41 -0.37 7.76
C GLN A 127 -16.80 -0.37 8.39
N GLN A 128 -17.14 -1.46 9.13
CA GLN A 128 -18.45 -1.65 9.73
C GLN A 128 -18.45 -1.44 11.24
N ALA A 129 -17.27 -1.44 11.88
CA ALA A 129 -17.18 -1.30 13.33
C ALA A 129 -17.75 0.05 13.78
N PRO A 130 -18.55 0.08 14.86
CA PRO A 130 -18.96 1.32 15.50
C PRO A 130 -17.73 2.15 15.86
N LYS A 131 -17.82 3.46 15.67
CA LYS A 131 -16.73 4.37 16.03
C LYS A 131 -16.90 4.84 17.47
N PRO A 132 -15.78 5.04 18.19
CA PRO A 132 -15.83 5.50 19.58
C PRO A 132 -16.31 6.95 19.71
N ASP A 133 -16.26 7.69 18.62
CA ASP A 133 -16.70 9.09 18.54
C ASP A 133 -17.42 9.34 17.20
N ASP A 134 -18.22 10.40 17.16
CA ASP A 134 -18.96 10.80 15.96
C ASP A 134 -18.08 11.51 14.90
N LEU A 135 -16.78 11.69 15.19
CA LEU A 135 -15.84 12.40 14.33
C LEU A 135 -15.02 11.46 13.43
N SER A 136 -14.94 10.18 13.80
CA SER A 136 -14.16 9.19 13.05
C SER A 136 -15.02 8.51 12.00
N PRO A 137 -14.74 8.71 10.69
CA PRO A 137 -15.55 8.09 9.63
C PRO A 137 -15.30 6.59 9.51
N ASN A 138 -16.27 5.90 8.93
CA ASN A 138 -16.13 4.53 8.47
C ASN A 138 -15.48 4.52 7.09
N TYR A 139 -14.18 4.28 7.02
CA TYR A 139 -13.41 4.36 5.77
C TYR A 139 -13.71 3.24 4.79
N CYS A 140 -13.68 3.59 3.49
CA CYS A 140 -13.59 2.68 2.37
C CYS A 140 -12.49 3.17 1.42
N LEU A 141 -11.80 2.27 0.72
CA LEU A 141 -10.79 2.70 -0.27
C LEU A 141 -11.39 3.57 -1.38
N ALA A 142 -12.65 3.33 -1.73
CA ALA A 142 -13.38 4.14 -2.71
C ALA A 142 -13.55 5.61 -2.31
N ASP A 143 -13.47 5.95 -1.01
CA ASP A 143 -13.57 7.34 -0.54
C ASP A 143 -12.43 8.22 -1.07
N PHE A 144 -11.27 7.61 -1.36
CA PHE A 144 -10.04 8.29 -1.80
C PHE A 144 -9.91 8.41 -3.32
N ILE A 145 -10.93 8.01 -4.07
CA ILE A 145 -11.03 8.18 -5.51
C ILE A 145 -12.15 9.17 -5.83
N ALA A 146 -11.88 10.11 -6.72
CA ALA A 146 -12.84 11.13 -7.10
C ALA A 146 -14.10 10.52 -7.76
N PRO A 147 -15.28 11.11 -7.52
CA PRO A 147 -16.52 10.65 -8.12
C PRO A 147 -16.53 10.85 -9.65
N GLU A 148 -17.50 10.26 -10.30
CA GLU A 148 -17.79 10.48 -11.72
C GLU A 148 -17.91 11.98 -12.02
N GLY A 149 -17.35 12.41 -13.17
CA GLY A 149 -17.30 13.81 -13.57
C GLY A 149 -16.02 14.55 -13.17
N SER A 150 -15.16 13.93 -12.36
CA SER A 150 -13.79 14.39 -12.05
C SER A 150 -12.78 13.44 -12.66
N GLU A 151 -11.62 13.97 -13.09
CA GLU A 151 -10.53 13.12 -13.57
C GLU A 151 -9.71 12.62 -12.40
N ASP A 152 -9.65 11.29 -12.22
CA ASP A 152 -8.81 10.65 -11.23
C ASP A 152 -8.21 9.34 -11.76
N TYR A 153 -7.23 8.79 -11.03
CA TYR A 153 -6.45 7.64 -11.47
C TYR A 153 -6.18 6.71 -10.30
N ILE A 154 -6.14 5.42 -10.57
CA ILE A 154 -5.73 4.41 -9.59
C ILE A 154 -4.37 3.83 -9.96
N CYS A 155 -3.52 3.65 -8.95
CA CYS A 155 -2.30 2.88 -9.07
C CYS A 155 -2.50 1.50 -8.44
N LEU A 156 -2.23 0.46 -9.19
CA LEU A 156 -2.21 -0.91 -8.71
C LEU A 156 -0.78 -1.43 -8.78
N LEU A 157 -0.30 -2.00 -7.67
CA LEU A 157 1.03 -2.60 -7.57
C LEU A 157 0.88 -4.09 -7.25
N TYR A 158 1.54 -4.93 -8.03
CA TYR A 158 1.69 -6.34 -7.76
C TYR A 158 3.18 -6.70 -7.64
N THR A 159 3.51 -7.35 -6.54
CA THR A 159 4.84 -7.91 -6.30
C THR A 159 4.75 -9.44 -6.27
N SER A 160 5.90 -10.11 -6.33
CA SER A 160 5.94 -11.56 -6.16
C SER A 160 5.21 -11.96 -4.87
N PRO A 161 4.35 -13.00 -4.91
CA PRO A 161 3.62 -13.40 -3.71
C PRO A 161 4.59 -13.81 -2.60
N SER A 162 4.23 -13.48 -1.37
CA SER A 162 5.02 -13.91 -0.22
C SER A 162 4.96 -15.46 -0.10
N PRO A 163 5.93 -16.11 0.55
CA PRO A 163 5.88 -17.56 0.79
C PRO A 163 4.57 -18.03 1.44
N ARG A 164 3.87 -17.16 2.17
CA ARG A 164 2.55 -17.46 2.75
C ARG A 164 1.44 -17.61 1.71
N ASP A 165 1.57 -16.93 0.57
CA ASP A 165 0.57 -17.01 -0.51
C ASP A 165 0.76 -18.25 -1.39
N LEU A 166 1.94 -18.86 -1.34
CA LEU A 166 2.26 -20.11 -2.05
C LEU A 166 1.80 -21.38 -1.31
N LEU A 167 1.34 -21.24 -0.06
CA LEU A 167 0.91 -22.34 0.81
C LEU A 167 -0.61 -22.51 0.89
N LYS A 168 -1.37 -21.85 0.01
CA LYS A 168 -2.85 -21.97 -0.06
C LYS A 168 -3.27 -22.90 -1.19
#